data_248850b7097cbfb76ad3dfd7fc18ae92
#
_entry.id   248850b7097cbfb76ad3dfd7fc18ae92
#
_cell.length_a   1.000
_cell.length_b   1.000
_cell.length_c   1.000
_cell.angle_alpha   90.00
_cell.angle_beta   90.00
_cell.angle_gamma   90.00
#
_symmetry.space_group_name_H-M   'P 1'
#
loop_
_entity.id
_entity.type
_entity.pdbx_description
1 polymer ?
#
loop_
_entity_poly.entity_id
_entity_poly.type
_entity_poly.pdbx_seq_one_letter_code
_entity_poly.pdbx_strand_id
1 'polypeptide(L)'
;MIILFYAKNNFNIKISISLSLICALLFILPFFLEINKFYHLLSRSYELAFGSLAFVLAKEYKKLRAYLHIYKKFIYIFFVIAILASINNTEYNAFKTLLISLASCALIISLNREKQSRVFANSPLVFLGLISFPLYLNHYAIISFCHILGIDISAWRGVLVLIICVFLAFLVYRFIELYARAQKSYVFAGILLAIMLAAGFGGKAVQKDKGKIVSQRSFINTLPFAWPKELKEYEQNAVIFKELLNTDPLAFIYTNKSDLGKEYTLILGDSHARDAFFNISASKESGHNLMLGIGDCPALMREYEMFPTCKIIVDKEYELLNKINIKELFIFNYMNDSRLKNPALYESKMREIFAFLSQQNYPVYFVIDVPTLPFFPSSCIGRSFGLFSRYESCKITREYYEQSVKIYKQIINSLAKEFPKINVIDPINALCDEKFCYAFDGVKPLYGDNHHLNVEGGKRLFNELKKHIKDL
;
A
#
# COMPACT_ATOMS: atom_id res chain seq x y z
N MET A 1 -22.12 -19.59 -11.94
CA MET A 1 -23.47 -20.13 -11.71
C MET A 1 -24.33 -20.16 -12.97
N ILE A 2 -24.44 -19.09 -13.75
CA ILE A 2 -25.16 -19.03 -15.04
C ILE A 2 -24.60 -20.04 -16.06
N ILE A 3 -23.28 -20.15 -16.16
CA ILE A 3 -22.58 -21.09 -17.05
C ILE A 3 -22.86 -22.56 -16.65
N LEU A 4 -22.94 -22.86 -15.35
CA LEU A 4 -23.26 -24.20 -14.84
C LEU A 4 -24.71 -24.61 -15.15
N PHE A 5 -25.62 -23.66 -15.25
CA PHE A 5 -27.03 -23.91 -15.55
C PHE A 5 -27.22 -24.23 -17.03
N TYR A 6 -26.50 -23.55 -17.93
CA TYR A 6 -26.51 -23.83 -19.39
C TYR A 6 -25.75 -25.12 -19.72
N ALA A 7 -24.76 -25.48 -18.95
CA ALA A 7 -23.93 -26.68 -19.13
C ALA A 7 -24.69 -28.02 -18.89
N LYS A 8 -25.94 -27.98 -18.42
CA LYS A 8 -26.65 -29.18 -18.04
C LYS A 8 -27.23 -29.95 -19.26
N ASN A 9 -27.41 -29.31 -20.40
CA ASN A 9 -28.16 -29.88 -21.49
C ASN A 9 -27.47 -30.06 -22.86
N ASN A 10 -26.40 -29.31 -23.19
CA ASN A 10 -25.66 -29.51 -24.47
C ASN A 10 -24.22 -29.04 -24.35
N PHE A 11 -23.34 -29.93 -23.97
CA PHE A 11 -21.93 -29.64 -23.79
C PHE A 11 -21.19 -29.80 -25.13
N ASN A 12 -20.84 -28.68 -25.78
CA ASN A 12 -20.20 -28.66 -27.08
C ASN A 12 -18.73 -28.23 -26.92
N ILE A 13 -17.84 -28.77 -27.73
CA ILE A 13 -16.41 -28.39 -27.81
C ILE A 13 -16.26 -26.86 -27.96
N LYS A 14 -17.21 -26.19 -28.60
CA LYS A 14 -17.30 -24.73 -28.73
C LYS A 14 -17.31 -24.01 -27.38
N ILE A 15 -17.95 -24.57 -26.32
CA ILE A 15 -18.02 -23.97 -25.00
C ILE A 15 -16.66 -24.06 -24.31
N SER A 16 -15.93 -25.17 -24.45
CA SER A 16 -14.58 -25.32 -23.92
C SER A 16 -13.61 -24.32 -24.54
N ILE A 17 -13.70 -24.12 -25.85
CA ILE A 17 -12.89 -23.14 -26.59
C ILE A 17 -13.26 -21.72 -26.14
N SER A 18 -14.55 -21.38 -26.03
CA SER A 18 -15.01 -20.07 -25.59
C SER A 18 -14.53 -19.77 -24.16
N LEU A 19 -14.61 -20.73 -23.23
CA LEU A 19 -14.10 -20.57 -21.86
C LEU A 19 -12.58 -20.38 -21.82
N SER A 20 -11.85 -21.12 -22.65
CA SER A 20 -10.39 -20.97 -22.74
C SER A 20 -10.01 -19.56 -23.24
N LEU A 21 -10.72 -19.06 -24.25
CA LEU A 21 -10.52 -17.70 -24.78
C LEU A 21 -10.87 -16.64 -23.72
N ILE A 22 -11.97 -16.83 -22.98
CA ILE A 22 -12.34 -15.95 -21.88
C ILE A 22 -11.27 -15.94 -20.79
N CYS A 23 -10.73 -17.10 -20.40
CA CYS A 23 -9.65 -17.19 -19.43
C CYS A 23 -8.42 -16.40 -19.88
N ALA A 24 -8.01 -16.58 -21.14
CA ALA A 24 -6.88 -15.88 -21.73
C ALA A 24 -7.12 -14.36 -21.76
N LEU A 25 -8.31 -13.94 -22.20
CA LEU A 25 -8.68 -12.52 -22.26
C LEU A 25 -8.67 -11.87 -20.87
N LEU A 26 -9.30 -12.52 -19.88
CA LEU A 26 -9.34 -12.02 -18.50
C LEU A 26 -7.98 -11.97 -17.84
N PHE A 27 -7.05 -12.83 -18.24
CA PHE A 27 -5.66 -12.80 -17.75
C PHE A 27 -4.87 -11.64 -18.38
N ILE A 28 -5.05 -11.41 -19.69
CA ILE A 28 -4.27 -10.43 -20.46
C ILE A 28 -4.80 -9.00 -20.29
N LEU A 29 -6.13 -8.82 -20.24
CA LEU A 29 -6.79 -7.51 -20.21
C LEU A 29 -6.28 -6.55 -19.11
N PRO A 30 -6.02 -6.98 -17.87
CA PRO A 30 -5.51 -6.10 -16.81
C PRO A 30 -4.13 -5.51 -17.11
N PHE A 31 -3.31 -6.14 -17.95
CA PHE A 31 -2.01 -5.60 -18.34
C PHE A 31 -2.15 -4.41 -19.30
N PHE A 32 -3.15 -4.43 -20.18
CA PHE A 32 -3.43 -3.34 -21.11
C PHE A 32 -4.17 -2.16 -20.46
N LEU A 33 -4.94 -2.42 -19.41
CA LEU A 33 -5.76 -1.40 -18.75
C LEU A 33 -5.05 -0.73 -17.57
N GLU A 34 -3.79 -1.06 -17.28
CA GLU A 34 -3.00 -0.53 -16.14
C GLU A 34 -3.73 -0.61 -14.78
N ILE A 35 -4.60 -1.60 -14.62
CA ILE A 35 -5.46 -1.76 -13.45
C ILE A 35 -4.64 -2.28 -12.27
N ASN A 36 -4.90 -1.76 -11.05
CA ASN A 36 -4.36 -2.31 -9.81
C ASN A 36 -4.72 -3.81 -9.71
N LYS A 37 -3.69 -4.65 -9.91
CA LYS A 37 -3.84 -6.09 -10.17
C LYS A 37 -4.37 -6.88 -8.99
N PHE A 38 -4.25 -6.37 -7.76
CA PHE A 38 -4.63 -7.12 -6.57
C PHE A 38 -6.13 -7.00 -6.22
N TYR A 39 -6.68 -5.79 -6.25
CA TYR A 39 -8.04 -5.51 -5.76
C TYR A 39 -9.11 -5.45 -6.84
N HIS A 40 -8.72 -5.43 -8.11
CA HIS A 40 -9.69 -5.29 -9.18
C HIS A 40 -10.32 -6.63 -9.58
N LEU A 41 -11.65 -6.66 -9.68
CA LEU A 41 -12.40 -7.89 -10.02
C LEU A 41 -11.92 -8.54 -11.31
N LEU A 42 -11.66 -7.75 -12.35
CA LEU A 42 -11.22 -8.28 -13.67
C LEU A 42 -9.86 -8.97 -13.57
N SER A 43 -8.95 -8.46 -12.75
CA SER A 43 -7.60 -9.04 -12.60
C SER A 43 -7.57 -10.39 -11.86
N ARG A 44 -8.67 -10.76 -11.18
CA ARG A 44 -8.84 -12.03 -10.46
C ARG A 44 -9.88 -12.97 -11.10
N SER A 45 -10.64 -12.47 -12.08
CA SER A 45 -11.73 -13.24 -12.71
C SER A 45 -11.25 -14.49 -13.45
N TYR A 46 -10.03 -14.46 -13.98
CA TYR A 46 -9.47 -15.62 -14.69
C TYR A 46 -9.28 -16.83 -13.77
N GLU A 47 -9.01 -16.64 -12.46
CA GLU A 47 -8.89 -17.74 -11.50
C GLU A 47 -10.20 -18.54 -11.39
N LEU A 48 -11.33 -17.83 -11.31
CA LEU A 48 -12.66 -18.45 -11.32
C LEU A 48 -12.99 -19.10 -12.66
N ALA A 49 -12.59 -18.46 -13.76
CA ALA A 49 -12.80 -18.99 -15.10
C ALA A 49 -11.99 -20.29 -15.34
N PHE A 50 -10.75 -20.37 -14.83
CA PHE A 50 -9.96 -21.62 -14.85
C PHE A 50 -10.63 -22.75 -14.07
N GLY A 51 -11.24 -22.45 -12.92
CA GLY A 51 -12.01 -23.45 -12.16
C GLY A 51 -13.20 -24.00 -12.97
N SER A 52 -13.90 -23.11 -13.67
CA SER A 52 -15.01 -23.49 -14.55
C SER A 52 -14.53 -24.32 -15.74
N LEU A 53 -13.42 -23.93 -16.35
CA LEU A 53 -12.79 -24.66 -17.46
C LEU A 53 -12.33 -26.06 -17.01
N ALA A 54 -11.71 -26.16 -15.83
CA ALA A 54 -11.27 -27.44 -15.28
C ALA A 54 -12.44 -28.41 -15.10
N PHE A 55 -13.59 -27.93 -14.60
CA PHE A 55 -14.79 -28.76 -14.45
C PHE A 55 -15.30 -29.26 -15.81
N VAL A 56 -15.32 -28.40 -16.81
CA VAL A 56 -15.73 -28.75 -18.17
C VAL A 56 -14.82 -29.81 -18.77
N LEU A 57 -13.50 -29.58 -18.71
CA LEU A 57 -12.52 -30.50 -19.25
C LEU A 57 -12.57 -31.87 -18.56
N ALA A 58 -12.73 -31.88 -17.23
CA ALA A 58 -12.87 -33.11 -16.46
C ALA A 58 -14.13 -33.91 -16.83
N LYS A 59 -15.21 -33.23 -17.21
CA LYS A 59 -16.49 -33.89 -17.58
C LYS A 59 -16.45 -34.44 -19.01
N GLU A 60 -15.99 -33.64 -19.96
CA GLU A 60 -16.11 -33.95 -21.38
C GLU A 60 -14.95 -34.76 -21.97
N TYR A 61 -13.71 -34.49 -21.47
CA TYR A 61 -12.51 -35.09 -22.05
C TYR A 61 -11.99 -36.26 -21.21
N LYS A 62 -12.67 -37.41 -21.31
CA LYS A 62 -12.30 -38.65 -20.54
C LYS A 62 -10.86 -39.08 -20.80
N LYS A 63 -10.34 -38.94 -22.02
CA LYS A 63 -8.93 -39.29 -22.35
C LYS A 63 -7.93 -38.38 -21.62
N LEU A 64 -8.17 -37.05 -21.63
CA LEU A 64 -7.34 -36.10 -20.91
C LEU A 64 -7.35 -36.38 -19.40
N ARG A 65 -8.53 -36.64 -18.84
CA ARG A 65 -8.67 -37.01 -17.42
C ARG A 65 -7.90 -38.28 -17.08
N ALA A 66 -8.01 -39.32 -17.90
CA ALA A 66 -7.27 -40.57 -17.71
C ALA A 66 -5.76 -40.37 -17.78
N TYR A 67 -5.28 -39.58 -18.74
CA TYR A 67 -3.88 -39.22 -18.87
C TYR A 67 -3.37 -38.46 -17.63
N LEU A 68 -4.03 -37.39 -17.22
CA LEU A 68 -3.64 -36.62 -16.04
C LEU A 68 -3.74 -37.44 -14.74
N HIS A 69 -4.66 -38.40 -14.68
CA HIS A 69 -4.75 -39.32 -13.53
C HIS A 69 -3.53 -40.21 -13.36
N ILE A 70 -2.87 -40.61 -14.45
CA ILE A 70 -1.61 -41.37 -14.40
C ILE A 70 -0.52 -40.56 -13.69
N TYR A 71 -0.46 -39.26 -14.00
CA TYR A 71 0.54 -38.33 -13.47
C TYR A 71 0.10 -37.61 -12.18
N LYS A 72 -0.98 -38.03 -11.52
CA LYS A 72 -1.58 -37.33 -10.37
C LYS A 72 -0.59 -37.08 -9.21
N LYS A 73 0.38 -37.98 -8.96
CA LYS A 73 1.39 -37.81 -7.90
C LYS A 73 2.28 -36.58 -8.21
N PHE A 74 2.72 -36.46 -9.46
CA PHE A 74 3.52 -35.28 -9.89
C PHE A 74 2.71 -33.99 -9.86
N ILE A 75 1.43 -34.04 -10.22
CA ILE A 75 0.51 -32.89 -10.14
C ILE A 75 0.33 -32.44 -8.70
N TYR A 76 0.21 -33.37 -7.74
CA TYR A 76 0.14 -33.05 -6.31
C TYR A 76 1.42 -32.38 -5.81
N ILE A 77 2.59 -32.95 -6.15
CA ILE A 77 3.88 -32.36 -5.77
C ILE A 77 4.02 -30.95 -6.36
N PHE A 78 3.72 -30.82 -7.65
CA PHE A 78 3.78 -29.52 -8.33
C PHE A 78 2.83 -28.48 -7.71
N PHE A 79 1.61 -28.89 -7.36
CA PHE A 79 0.64 -28.03 -6.68
C PHE A 79 1.14 -27.54 -5.31
N VAL A 80 1.70 -28.44 -4.51
CA VAL A 80 2.29 -28.11 -3.20
C VAL A 80 3.48 -27.17 -3.36
N ILE A 81 4.37 -27.44 -4.32
CA ILE A 81 5.51 -26.55 -4.60
C ILE A 81 5.03 -25.16 -5.04
N ALA A 82 4.01 -25.08 -5.91
CA ALA A 82 3.45 -23.81 -6.36
C ALA A 82 2.87 -22.99 -5.20
N ILE A 83 2.20 -23.63 -4.24
CA ILE A 83 1.71 -22.98 -3.03
C ILE A 83 2.88 -22.48 -2.17
N LEU A 84 3.84 -23.35 -1.86
CA LEU A 84 5.00 -23.00 -1.01
C LEU A 84 5.82 -21.85 -1.61
N ALA A 85 6.03 -21.86 -2.92
CA ALA A 85 6.72 -20.77 -3.64
C ALA A 85 5.98 -19.44 -3.57
N SER A 86 4.68 -19.45 -3.25
CA SER A 86 3.86 -18.23 -3.17
C SER A 86 3.81 -17.64 -1.77
N ILE A 87 4.08 -18.41 -0.73
CA ILE A 87 4.01 -17.95 0.67
C ILE A 87 5.12 -16.93 0.99
N ASN A 88 6.28 -17.05 0.36
CA ASN A 88 7.47 -16.26 0.70
C ASN A 88 7.52 -14.85 0.08
N ASN A 89 6.49 -14.42 -0.69
CA ASN A 89 6.47 -13.08 -1.30
C ASN A 89 5.19 -12.34 -0.94
N THR A 90 5.34 -11.19 -0.33
CA THR A 90 4.25 -10.28 0.04
C THR A 90 3.68 -9.50 -1.15
N GLU A 91 4.40 -9.46 -2.29
CA GLU A 91 3.96 -8.74 -3.48
C GLU A 91 3.15 -9.62 -4.44
N TYR A 92 2.12 -9.01 -5.05
CA TYR A 92 1.32 -9.66 -6.09
C TYR A 92 2.18 -9.97 -7.32
N ASN A 93 2.32 -11.25 -7.63
CA ASN A 93 3.02 -11.71 -8.82
C ASN A 93 2.04 -12.50 -9.72
N ALA A 94 1.66 -11.89 -10.86
CA ALA A 94 0.70 -12.47 -11.80
C ALA A 94 1.13 -13.85 -12.34
N PHE A 95 2.44 -14.07 -12.53
CA PHE A 95 2.96 -15.35 -13.00
C PHE A 95 2.76 -16.46 -11.96
N LYS A 96 3.03 -16.19 -10.67
CA LYS A 96 2.81 -17.15 -9.58
C LYS A 96 1.34 -17.51 -9.43
N THR A 97 0.47 -16.51 -9.52
CA THR A 97 -0.99 -16.71 -9.43
C THR A 97 -1.50 -17.54 -10.61
N LEU A 98 -0.99 -17.29 -11.81
CA LEU A 98 -1.29 -18.12 -13.00
C LEU A 98 -0.82 -19.56 -12.80
N LEU A 99 0.38 -19.76 -12.30
CA LEU A 99 0.96 -21.09 -12.05
C LEU A 99 0.11 -21.91 -11.07
N ILE A 100 -0.32 -21.29 -9.96
CA ILE A 100 -1.22 -21.93 -8.99
C ILE A 100 -2.57 -22.25 -9.62
N SER A 101 -3.13 -21.34 -10.42
CA SER A 101 -4.41 -21.55 -11.09
C SER A 101 -4.36 -22.72 -12.08
N LEU A 102 -3.27 -22.83 -12.84
CA LEU A 102 -3.04 -23.96 -13.75
C LEU A 102 -2.82 -25.27 -13.00
N ALA A 103 -2.03 -25.27 -11.91
CA ALA A 103 -1.81 -26.43 -11.07
C ALA A 103 -3.13 -26.91 -10.43
N SER A 104 -3.97 -25.98 -9.96
CA SER A 104 -5.31 -26.27 -9.44
C SER A 104 -6.21 -26.87 -10.50
N CYS A 105 -6.17 -26.32 -11.71
CA CYS A 105 -6.93 -26.82 -12.87
C CYS A 105 -6.53 -28.28 -13.20
N ALA A 106 -5.22 -28.56 -13.32
CA ALA A 106 -4.72 -29.89 -13.57
C ALA A 106 -5.10 -30.89 -12.46
N LEU A 107 -5.06 -30.44 -11.19
CA LEU A 107 -5.49 -31.22 -10.05
C LEU A 107 -6.96 -31.61 -10.12
N ILE A 108 -7.84 -30.64 -10.39
CA ILE A 108 -9.30 -30.88 -10.53
C ILE A 108 -9.59 -31.87 -11.66
N ILE A 109 -8.91 -31.74 -12.80
CA ILE A 109 -9.10 -32.65 -13.95
C ILE A 109 -8.59 -34.07 -13.60
N SER A 110 -7.49 -34.19 -12.85
CA SER A 110 -6.89 -35.48 -12.50
C SER A 110 -7.70 -36.28 -11.48
N LEU A 111 -8.58 -35.64 -10.70
CA LEU A 111 -9.42 -36.29 -9.71
C LEU A 111 -10.46 -37.20 -10.37
N ASN A 112 -10.46 -38.51 -10.05
CA ASN A 112 -11.43 -39.45 -10.53
C ASN A 112 -12.61 -39.56 -9.56
N ARG A 113 -13.84 -39.38 -10.07
CA ARG A 113 -15.07 -39.49 -9.25
C ARG A 113 -15.28 -40.88 -8.61
N GLU A 114 -14.79 -41.94 -9.25
CA GLU A 114 -14.99 -43.31 -8.78
C GLU A 114 -14.01 -43.75 -7.67
N LYS A 115 -12.85 -43.09 -7.60
CA LYS A 115 -11.86 -43.30 -6.53
C LYS A 115 -11.61 -41.99 -5.82
N GLN A 116 -12.43 -41.66 -4.83
CA GLN A 116 -12.22 -40.48 -4.00
C GLN A 116 -10.81 -40.53 -3.38
N SER A 117 -10.03 -39.48 -3.61
CA SER A 117 -8.74 -39.34 -2.96
C SER A 117 -8.95 -39.25 -1.45
N ARG A 118 -8.38 -40.19 -0.67
CA ARG A 118 -8.46 -40.19 0.80
C ARG A 118 -7.97 -38.85 1.40
N VAL A 119 -7.09 -38.14 0.67
CA VAL A 119 -6.53 -36.88 1.09
C VAL A 119 -7.57 -35.74 0.98
N PHE A 120 -8.30 -35.66 -0.14
CA PHE A 120 -9.24 -34.54 -0.38
C PHE A 120 -10.68 -34.84 0.06
N ALA A 121 -11.02 -36.09 0.32
CA ALA A 121 -12.35 -36.50 0.77
C ALA A 121 -12.46 -36.60 2.30
N ASN A 122 -11.42 -36.20 3.05
CA ASN A 122 -11.52 -36.19 4.50
C ASN A 122 -12.44 -35.06 4.98
N SER A 123 -13.16 -35.28 6.07
CA SER A 123 -14.18 -34.41 6.59
C SER A 123 -13.69 -32.96 6.86
N PRO A 124 -12.53 -32.68 7.46
CA PRO A 124 -12.03 -31.33 7.67
C PRO A 124 -11.78 -30.56 6.37
N LEU A 125 -11.17 -31.18 5.35
CA LEU A 125 -10.91 -30.48 4.08
C LEU A 125 -12.20 -30.23 3.30
N VAL A 126 -13.14 -31.17 3.32
CA VAL A 126 -14.46 -31.00 2.73
C VAL A 126 -15.20 -29.86 3.43
N PHE A 127 -15.15 -29.78 4.76
CA PHE A 127 -15.74 -28.69 5.53
C PHE A 127 -15.12 -27.33 5.14
N LEU A 128 -13.79 -27.24 5.12
CA LEU A 128 -13.10 -26.00 4.68
C LEU A 128 -13.48 -25.61 3.26
N GLY A 129 -13.62 -26.58 2.37
CA GLY A 129 -14.09 -26.34 0.99
C GLY A 129 -15.51 -25.78 0.95
N LEU A 130 -16.41 -26.29 1.79
CA LEU A 130 -17.80 -25.84 1.85
C LEU A 130 -17.93 -24.39 2.35
N ILE A 131 -17.12 -24.00 3.34
CA ILE A 131 -17.13 -22.64 3.91
C ILE A 131 -16.15 -21.68 3.20
N SER A 132 -15.40 -22.13 2.20
CA SER A 132 -14.31 -21.36 1.57
C SER A 132 -14.77 -20.02 0.99
N PHE A 133 -15.93 -19.98 0.35
CA PHE A 133 -16.48 -18.76 -0.22
C PHE A 133 -16.89 -17.72 0.83
N PRO A 134 -17.72 -18.04 1.83
CA PRO A 134 -17.98 -17.12 2.94
C PRO A 134 -16.72 -16.73 3.72
N LEU A 135 -15.77 -17.65 3.88
CA LEU A 135 -14.51 -17.35 4.54
C LEU A 135 -13.70 -16.29 3.77
N TYR A 136 -13.63 -16.43 2.45
CA TYR A 136 -12.99 -15.45 1.57
C TYR A 136 -13.65 -14.07 1.67
N LEU A 137 -14.97 -14.00 1.74
CA LEU A 137 -15.68 -12.73 1.87
C LEU A 137 -15.49 -12.06 3.24
N ASN A 138 -15.50 -12.84 4.32
CA ASN A 138 -15.52 -12.31 5.67
C ASN A 138 -14.13 -11.98 6.23
N HIS A 139 -13.07 -12.75 5.86
CA HIS A 139 -11.75 -12.58 6.47
C HIS A 139 -11.19 -11.18 6.28
N TYR A 140 -11.32 -10.62 5.07
CA TYR A 140 -10.80 -9.27 4.77
C TYR A 140 -11.51 -8.19 5.59
N ALA A 141 -12.82 -8.28 5.72
CA ALA A 141 -13.60 -7.36 6.54
C ALA A 141 -13.15 -7.41 8.01
N ILE A 142 -13.00 -8.63 8.57
CA ILE A 142 -12.59 -8.82 9.96
C ILE A 142 -11.18 -8.29 10.21
N ILE A 143 -10.24 -8.61 9.34
CA ILE A 143 -8.86 -8.11 9.40
C ILE A 143 -8.84 -6.58 9.31
N SER A 144 -9.60 -6.00 8.38
CA SER A 144 -9.71 -4.55 8.26
C SER A 144 -10.29 -3.90 9.53
N PHE A 145 -11.30 -4.52 10.16
CA PHE A 145 -11.81 -4.04 11.44
C PHE A 145 -10.76 -4.15 12.56
N CYS A 146 -9.97 -5.23 12.61
CA CYS A 146 -8.88 -5.37 13.57
C CYS A 146 -7.85 -4.23 13.40
N HIS A 147 -7.43 -3.96 12.16
CA HIS A 147 -6.52 -2.85 11.87
C HIS A 147 -7.11 -1.48 12.26
N ILE A 148 -8.38 -1.24 11.92
CA ILE A 148 -9.09 -0.01 12.28
C ILE A 148 -9.17 0.15 13.81
N LEU A 149 -9.31 -0.94 14.56
CA LEU A 149 -9.36 -0.94 16.03
C LEU A 149 -7.99 -0.92 16.68
N GLY A 150 -6.90 -0.97 15.89
CA GLY A 150 -5.53 -1.06 16.41
C GLY A 150 -5.24 -2.39 17.12
N ILE A 151 -5.96 -3.45 16.77
CA ILE A 151 -5.73 -4.79 17.30
C ILE A 151 -4.57 -5.41 16.51
N ASP A 152 -3.46 -5.66 17.19
CA ASP A 152 -2.35 -6.43 16.64
C ASP A 152 -2.79 -7.89 16.43
N ILE A 153 -2.63 -8.38 15.17
CA ILE A 153 -3.02 -9.74 14.76
C ILE A 153 -1.83 -10.71 14.82
N SER A 154 -0.75 -10.34 15.47
CA SER A 154 0.42 -11.23 15.64
C SER A 154 0.15 -12.38 16.64
N ALA A 155 0.92 -13.46 16.50
CA ALA A 155 0.93 -14.61 17.39
C ALA A 155 -0.47 -15.21 17.68
N TRP A 156 -0.81 -15.43 18.95
CA TRP A 156 -2.09 -16.08 19.37
C TRP A 156 -3.33 -15.28 18.97
N ARG A 157 -3.23 -13.95 18.86
CA ARG A 157 -4.34 -13.08 18.42
C ARG A 157 -4.70 -13.36 16.97
N GLY A 158 -3.73 -13.63 16.11
CA GLY A 158 -3.97 -14.08 14.74
C GLY A 158 -4.74 -15.40 14.67
N VAL A 159 -4.41 -16.35 15.56
CA VAL A 159 -5.16 -17.61 15.67
C VAL A 159 -6.59 -17.35 16.10
N LEU A 160 -6.82 -16.47 17.07
CA LEU A 160 -8.18 -16.11 17.51
C LEU A 160 -8.98 -15.46 16.37
N VAL A 161 -8.38 -14.53 15.63
CA VAL A 161 -9.00 -13.90 14.44
C VAL A 161 -9.36 -14.95 13.40
N LEU A 162 -8.48 -15.92 13.14
CA LEU A 162 -8.75 -17.03 12.23
C LEU A 162 -9.95 -17.87 12.68
N ILE A 163 -10.02 -18.21 13.96
CA ILE A 163 -11.17 -18.96 14.55
C ILE A 163 -12.46 -18.18 14.35
N ILE A 164 -12.45 -16.87 14.61
CA ILE A 164 -13.61 -16.00 14.40
C ILE A 164 -14.03 -16.00 12.92
N CYS A 165 -13.06 -15.87 11.99
CA CYS A 165 -13.34 -15.93 10.56
C CYS A 165 -13.99 -17.25 10.13
N VAL A 166 -13.46 -18.38 10.61
CA VAL A 166 -14.00 -19.71 10.30
C VAL A 166 -15.41 -19.87 10.89
N PHE A 167 -15.61 -19.44 12.14
CA PHE A 167 -16.92 -19.51 12.79
C PHE A 167 -17.98 -18.66 12.06
N LEU A 168 -17.66 -17.42 11.73
CA LEU A 168 -18.57 -16.56 10.97
C LEU A 168 -18.81 -17.10 9.54
N ALA A 169 -17.80 -17.65 8.89
CA ALA A 169 -17.97 -18.30 7.60
C ALA A 169 -18.91 -19.50 7.68
N PHE A 170 -18.82 -20.31 8.73
CA PHE A 170 -19.75 -21.41 8.99
C PHE A 170 -21.18 -20.91 9.20
N LEU A 171 -21.40 -19.85 9.97
CA LEU A 171 -22.72 -19.27 10.17
C LEU A 171 -23.32 -18.76 8.84
N VAL A 172 -22.53 -18.03 8.05
CA VAL A 172 -22.97 -17.54 6.71
C VAL A 172 -23.29 -18.71 5.79
N TYR A 173 -22.43 -19.74 5.75
CA TYR A 173 -22.68 -20.95 4.97
C TYR A 173 -23.99 -21.63 5.39
N ARG A 174 -24.19 -21.86 6.70
CA ARG A 174 -25.30 -22.63 7.23
C ARG A 174 -26.64 -21.92 7.11
N PHE A 175 -26.68 -20.63 7.42
CA PHE A 175 -27.94 -19.88 7.55
C PHE A 175 -28.28 -19.04 6.32
N ILE A 176 -27.27 -18.60 5.55
CA ILE A 176 -27.49 -17.74 4.38
C ILE A 176 -27.29 -18.53 3.10
N GLU A 177 -26.12 -19.14 2.90
CA GLU A 177 -25.77 -19.75 1.62
C GLU A 177 -26.59 -20.99 1.31
N LEU A 178 -26.76 -21.92 2.26
CA LEU A 178 -27.60 -23.10 2.05
C LEU A 178 -29.06 -22.72 1.82
N TYR A 179 -29.56 -21.73 2.55
CA TYR A 179 -30.92 -21.22 2.34
C TYR A 179 -31.05 -20.59 0.93
N ALA A 180 -30.11 -19.71 0.57
CA ALA A 180 -30.11 -19.04 -0.73
C ALA A 180 -30.02 -20.04 -1.92
N ARG A 181 -29.22 -21.11 -1.75
CA ARG A 181 -29.10 -22.18 -2.77
C ARG A 181 -30.40 -23.01 -2.94
N ALA A 182 -31.18 -23.15 -1.87
CA ALA A 182 -32.44 -23.85 -1.89
C ALA A 182 -33.56 -23.04 -2.55
N GLN A 183 -33.44 -21.71 -2.58
CA GLN A 183 -34.45 -20.82 -3.16
C GLN A 183 -34.34 -20.80 -4.70
N LYS A 184 -35.45 -21.09 -5.36
CA LYS A 184 -35.60 -20.99 -6.83
C LYS A 184 -36.35 -19.73 -7.25
N SER A 185 -36.68 -18.85 -6.32
CA SER A 185 -37.50 -17.67 -6.56
C SER A 185 -36.70 -16.50 -7.11
N TYR A 186 -37.09 -15.96 -8.24
CA TYR A 186 -36.54 -14.72 -8.80
C TYR A 186 -36.78 -13.51 -7.89
N VAL A 187 -37.84 -13.54 -7.07
CA VAL A 187 -38.13 -12.51 -6.07
C VAL A 187 -37.04 -12.47 -5.02
N PHE A 188 -36.59 -13.62 -4.52
CA PHE A 188 -35.50 -13.70 -3.57
C PHE A 188 -34.19 -13.17 -4.15
N ALA A 189 -33.87 -13.52 -5.40
CA ALA A 189 -32.70 -12.99 -6.10
C ALA A 189 -32.79 -11.46 -6.29
N GLY A 190 -33.98 -10.95 -6.59
CA GLY A 190 -34.25 -9.51 -6.70
C GLY A 190 -34.06 -8.78 -5.38
N ILE A 191 -34.51 -9.34 -4.25
CA ILE A 191 -34.30 -8.79 -2.91
C ILE A 191 -32.82 -8.72 -2.56
N LEU A 192 -32.05 -9.79 -2.81
CA LEU A 192 -30.60 -9.79 -2.57
C LEU A 192 -29.90 -8.73 -3.42
N LEU A 193 -30.25 -8.61 -4.70
CA LEU A 193 -29.70 -7.59 -5.58
C LEU A 193 -30.03 -6.18 -5.06
N ALA A 194 -31.26 -5.93 -4.64
CA ALA A 194 -31.66 -4.65 -4.05
C ALA A 194 -30.87 -4.29 -2.79
N ILE A 195 -30.66 -5.27 -1.89
CA ILE A 195 -29.82 -5.09 -0.70
C ILE A 195 -28.36 -4.76 -1.09
N MET A 196 -27.79 -5.47 -2.06
CA MET A 196 -26.43 -5.21 -2.54
C MET A 196 -26.29 -3.81 -3.13
N LEU A 197 -27.26 -3.38 -3.94
CA LEU A 197 -27.28 -2.04 -4.52
C LEU A 197 -27.43 -0.98 -3.44
N ALA A 198 -28.37 -1.17 -2.50
CA ALA A 198 -28.55 -0.26 -1.37
C ALA A 198 -27.28 -0.12 -0.52
N ALA A 199 -26.61 -1.23 -0.22
CA ALA A 199 -25.33 -1.22 0.50
C ALA A 199 -24.23 -0.49 -0.31
N GLY A 200 -24.13 -0.73 -1.63
CA GLY A 200 -23.17 -0.08 -2.51
C GLY A 200 -23.39 1.43 -2.62
N PHE A 201 -24.64 1.84 -2.85
CA PHE A 201 -24.99 3.27 -2.93
C PHE A 201 -24.87 3.96 -1.57
N GLY A 202 -25.28 3.29 -0.48
CA GLY A 202 -25.11 3.79 0.88
C GLY A 202 -23.65 3.98 1.25
N GLY A 203 -22.79 2.99 0.94
CA GLY A 203 -21.34 3.10 1.15
C GLY A 203 -20.72 4.25 0.36
N LYS A 204 -21.12 4.43 -0.92
CA LYS A 204 -20.66 5.55 -1.76
C LYS A 204 -21.14 6.89 -1.23
N ALA A 205 -22.37 6.99 -0.71
CA ALA A 205 -22.89 8.20 -0.09
C ALA A 205 -22.09 8.57 1.17
N VAL A 206 -21.81 7.59 2.05
CA VAL A 206 -20.97 7.78 3.24
C VAL A 206 -19.55 8.21 2.86
N GLN A 207 -18.97 7.61 1.83
CA GLN A 207 -17.64 7.98 1.34
C GLN A 207 -17.62 9.42 0.79
N LYS A 208 -18.61 9.79 -0.03
CA LYS A 208 -18.74 11.14 -0.61
C LYS A 208 -18.89 12.20 0.48
N ASP A 209 -19.64 11.91 1.53
CA ASP A 209 -19.87 12.80 2.67
C ASP A 209 -18.75 12.71 3.73
N LYS A 210 -17.67 11.99 3.45
CA LYS A 210 -16.54 11.78 4.37
C LYS A 210 -16.98 11.27 5.75
N GLY A 211 -18.04 10.49 5.81
CA GLY A 211 -18.57 9.89 7.02
C GLY A 211 -19.39 10.81 7.92
N LYS A 212 -19.69 12.05 7.52
CA LYS A 212 -20.52 13.00 8.32
C LYS A 212 -21.90 12.46 8.62
N ILE A 213 -22.52 11.72 7.68
CA ILE A 213 -23.83 11.08 7.86
C ILE A 213 -23.83 10.13 9.06
N VAL A 214 -22.69 9.45 9.31
CA VAL A 214 -22.56 8.42 10.35
C VAL A 214 -21.98 8.98 11.64
N SER A 215 -21.28 10.10 11.57
CA SER A 215 -20.59 10.72 12.70
C SER A 215 -20.81 12.23 12.72
N GLN A 216 -21.50 12.73 13.73
CA GLN A 216 -21.66 14.18 13.98
C GLN A 216 -20.35 14.86 14.42
N ARG A 217 -19.25 14.11 14.59
CA ARG A 217 -17.97 14.67 15.01
C ARG A 217 -17.26 15.30 13.83
N SER A 218 -17.15 16.63 13.84
CA SER A 218 -16.35 17.45 12.90
C SER A 218 -14.88 17.02 12.80
N PHE A 219 -14.43 16.17 13.69
CA PHE A 219 -13.07 15.71 13.89
C PHE A 219 -12.55 14.80 12.78
N ILE A 220 -13.42 13.95 12.18
CA ILE A 220 -13.04 13.06 11.08
C ILE A 220 -12.66 13.83 9.81
N ASN A 221 -13.12 15.08 9.71
CA ASN A 221 -12.83 15.96 8.56
C ASN A 221 -11.43 16.59 8.58
N THR A 222 -10.70 16.48 9.69
CA THR A 222 -9.35 17.06 9.83
C THR A 222 -8.24 16.02 9.70
N LEU A 223 -8.60 14.74 9.51
CA LEU A 223 -7.68 13.64 9.58
C LEU A 223 -7.02 13.18 8.31
N PRO A 224 -7.52 13.22 7.12
CA PRO A 224 -6.63 12.91 6.03
C PRO A 224 -5.85 14.16 5.66
N PHE A 225 -4.65 13.97 5.13
CA PHE A 225 -3.92 14.95 4.37
C PHE A 225 -4.78 16.15 3.97
N ALA A 226 -4.92 17.14 4.84
CA ALA A 226 -5.38 18.42 4.40
C ALA A 226 -4.24 18.98 3.55
N TRP A 227 -4.29 18.68 2.26
CA TRP A 227 -3.46 19.35 1.30
C TRP A 227 -3.61 20.85 1.53
N PRO A 228 -2.53 21.62 1.52
CA PRO A 228 -2.62 23.05 1.67
C PRO A 228 -3.56 23.61 0.60
N LYS A 229 -4.33 24.63 0.95
CA LYS A 229 -5.26 25.28 0.01
C LYS A 229 -4.51 25.78 -1.24
N GLU A 230 -3.26 26.10 -1.06
CA GLU A 230 -2.32 26.64 -2.03
C GLU A 230 -1.74 25.56 -2.98
N LEU A 231 -2.06 24.29 -2.80
CA LEU A 231 -1.50 23.19 -3.61
C LEU A 231 -1.60 23.46 -5.12
N LYS A 232 -2.77 23.88 -5.60
CA LYS A 232 -2.99 24.16 -7.02
C LYS A 232 -2.12 25.32 -7.52
N GLU A 233 -1.93 26.33 -6.69
CA GLU A 233 -1.06 27.47 -6.97
C GLU A 233 0.40 27.01 -7.07
N TYR A 234 0.87 26.22 -6.13
CA TYR A 234 2.23 25.66 -6.14
C TYR A 234 2.50 24.78 -7.38
N GLU A 235 1.50 24.02 -7.82
CA GLU A 235 1.59 23.22 -9.06
C GLU A 235 1.62 24.10 -10.32
N GLN A 236 0.81 25.15 -10.36
CA GLN A 236 0.76 26.10 -11.48
C GLN A 236 2.07 26.90 -11.59
N ASN A 237 2.59 27.38 -10.48
CA ASN A 237 3.88 28.08 -10.44
C ASN A 237 5.05 27.19 -10.88
N ALA A 238 4.94 25.86 -10.70
CA ALA A 238 5.98 24.90 -11.05
C ALA A 238 6.03 24.52 -12.55
N VAL A 239 5.09 24.97 -13.38
CA VAL A 239 5.04 24.62 -14.82
C VAL A 239 6.34 24.96 -15.52
N ILE A 240 6.92 26.13 -15.25
CA ILE A 240 8.20 26.57 -15.85
C ILE A 240 9.36 25.62 -15.52
N PHE A 241 9.38 25.02 -14.33
CA PHE A 241 10.41 24.03 -13.94
C PHE A 241 10.12 22.65 -14.55
N LYS A 242 8.84 22.29 -14.74
CA LYS A 242 8.46 21.05 -15.46
C LYS A 242 8.93 21.09 -16.91
N GLU A 243 8.76 22.24 -17.56
CA GLU A 243 9.26 22.47 -18.93
C GLU A 243 10.78 22.49 -18.97
N LEU A 244 11.45 23.21 -18.06
CA LEU A 244 12.91 23.30 -17.97
C LEU A 244 13.58 21.94 -17.85
N LEU A 245 12.95 21.00 -17.11
CA LEU A 245 13.48 19.67 -16.81
C LEU A 245 12.93 18.58 -17.73
N ASN A 246 11.89 18.86 -18.52
CA ASN A 246 11.16 17.85 -19.29
C ASN A 246 10.81 16.62 -18.42
N THR A 247 10.08 16.85 -17.34
CA THR A 247 9.84 15.84 -16.31
C THR A 247 8.64 14.95 -16.60
N ASP A 248 8.70 13.72 -16.08
CA ASP A 248 7.60 12.76 -16.04
C ASP A 248 6.43 13.32 -15.22
N PRO A 249 5.16 13.07 -15.59
CA PRO A 249 3.97 13.44 -14.82
C PRO A 249 3.94 12.93 -13.37
N LEU A 250 4.71 11.89 -13.04
CA LEU A 250 4.80 11.31 -11.69
C LEU A 250 5.71 12.11 -10.75
N ALA A 251 6.53 13.03 -11.26
CA ALA A 251 7.41 13.85 -10.43
C ALA A 251 6.62 14.87 -9.61
N PHE A 252 6.96 15.00 -8.33
CA PHE A 252 6.48 16.10 -7.48
C PHE A 252 7.33 17.32 -7.76
N ILE A 253 6.76 18.34 -8.38
CA ILE A 253 7.39 19.65 -8.52
C ILE A 253 6.42 20.70 -8.01
N TYR A 254 6.85 21.41 -6.97
CA TYR A 254 6.08 22.48 -6.33
C TYR A 254 6.95 23.69 -6.11
N THR A 255 6.42 24.88 -6.35
CA THR A 255 7.08 26.14 -5.99
C THR A 255 6.07 27.17 -5.55
N ASN A 256 6.47 28.01 -4.59
CA ASN A 256 5.64 29.15 -4.19
C ASN A 256 5.77 30.36 -5.12
N LYS A 257 6.84 30.41 -5.95
CA LYS A 257 7.11 31.50 -6.91
C LYS A 257 7.81 30.94 -8.15
N SER A 258 7.58 31.57 -9.32
CA SER A 258 8.02 31.07 -10.63
C SER A 258 9.15 31.89 -11.31
N ASP A 259 9.96 32.60 -10.54
CA ASP A 259 11.01 33.51 -11.07
C ASP A 259 12.35 32.80 -11.27
N LEU A 260 12.65 32.29 -12.47
CA LEU A 260 13.88 31.52 -12.76
C LEU A 260 15.21 32.22 -12.41
N GLY A 261 15.25 33.53 -12.39
CA GLY A 261 16.50 34.28 -12.10
C GLY A 261 16.80 34.53 -10.63
N LYS A 262 15.99 34.02 -9.72
CA LYS A 262 16.14 34.23 -8.28
C LYS A 262 16.85 33.06 -7.62
N GLU A 263 17.33 33.27 -6.40
CA GLU A 263 17.87 32.21 -5.54
C GLU A 263 16.74 31.45 -4.86
N TYR A 264 16.85 30.12 -4.87
CA TYR A 264 15.85 29.22 -4.31
C TYR A 264 16.36 28.48 -3.07
N THR A 265 15.53 28.38 -2.06
CA THR A 265 15.59 27.28 -1.07
C THR A 265 15.09 26.02 -1.78
N LEU A 266 16.01 25.12 -2.13
CA LEU A 266 15.69 23.88 -2.83
C LEU A 266 15.45 22.75 -1.84
N ILE A 267 14.37 22.00 -2.05
CA ILE A 267 13.97 20.86 -1.21
C ILE A 267 13.92 19.63 -2.09
N LEU A 268 14.79 18.66 -1.83
CA LEU A 268 14.86 17.39 -2.56
C LEU A 268 14.43 16.23 -1.67
N GLY A 269 13.81 15.22 -2.27
CA GLY A 269 13.46 13.98 -1.62
C GLY A 269 12.15 13.36 -2.08
N ASP A 270 11.56 12.58 -1.21
CA ASP A 270 10.33 11.85 -1.48
C ASP A 270 9.06 12.61 -0.95
N SER A 271 8.04 11.86 -0.59
CA SER A 271 6.80 12.45 -0.04
C SER A 271 7.02 13.19 1.29
N HIS A 272 8.08 12.88 2.06
CA HIS A 272 8.43 13.62 3.29
C HIS A 272 9.01 14.99 2.96
N ALA A 273 9.78 15.12 1.87
CA ALA A 273 10.25 16.41 1.34
C ALA A 273 9.06 17.29 0.91
N ARG A 274 8.05 16.70 0.28
CA ARG A 274 6.81 17.41 -0.11
C ARG A 274 6.08 17.96 1.12
N ASP A 275 5.93 17.15 2.17
CA ASP A 275 5.24 17.58 3.39
C ASP A 275 6.02 18.70 4.11
N ALA A 276 7.36 18.65 4.10
CA ALA A 276 8.21 19.73 4.59
C ALA A 276 8.08 21.00 3.74
N PHE A 277 8.09 20.89 2.41
CA PHE A 277 7.93 22.02 1.48
C PHE A 277 6.65 22.81 1.77
N PHE A 278 5.52 22.16 1.96
CA PHE A 278 4.25 22.86 2.22
C PHE A 278 4.29 23.72 3.47
N ASN A 279 4.98 23.27 4.49
CA ASN A 279 5.10 24.03 5.74
C ASN A 279 6.15 25.13 5.68
N ILE A 280 7.25 24.91 4.99
CA ILE A 280 8.28 25.94 4.73
C ILE A 280 7.67 27.06 3.87
N SER A 281 6.97 26.71 2.79
CA SER A 281 6.41 27.67 1.83
C SER A 281 5.20 28.44 2.37
N ALA A 282 4.48 27.90 3.36
CA ALA A 282 3.37 28.59 4.02
C ALA A 282 3.83 29.64 5.03
N SER A 283 5.12 29.72 5.37
CA SER A 283 5.69 30.74 6.22
C SER A 283 5.62 32.12 5.54
N LYS A 284 5.24 33.15 6.28
CA LYS A 284 5.20 34.53 5.77
C LYS A 284 6.60 35.07 5.37
N GLU A 285 7.64 34.50 5.94
CA GLU A 285 9.05 34.87 5.71
C GLU A 285 9.68 34.06 4.57
N SER A 286 8.91 33.14 3.96
CA SER A 286 9.44 32.25 2.93
C SER A 286 9.86 33.02 1.67
N GLY A 287 11.10 32.84 1.27
CA GLY A 287 11.65 33.32 0.01
C GLY A 287 11.08 32.57 -1.21
N HIS A 288 11.93 32.28 -2.18
CA HIS A 288 11.60 31.41 -3.30
C HIS A 288 11.92 29.96 -2.90
N ASN A 289 10.90 29.11 -2.78
CA ASN A 289 11.04 27.70 -2.43
C ASN A 289 10.69 26.83 -3.62
N LEU A 290 11.50 25.82 -3.89
CA LEU A 290 11.29 24.84 -4.95
C LEU A 290 11.46 23.44 -4.40
N MET A 291 10.54 22.54 -4.68
CA MET A 291 10.63 21.12 -4.34
C MET A 291 10.64 20.26 -5.60
N LEU A 292 11.54 19.29 -5.64
CA LEU A 292 11.60 18.24 -6.66
C LEU A 292 11.80 16.88 -5.98
N GLY A 293 11.02 15.90 -6.42
CA GLY A 293 11.15 14.52 -5.94
C GLY A 293 10.07 13.60 -6.48
N ILE A 294 10.05 12.38 -5.99
CA ILE A 294 9.02 11.38 -6.29
C ILE A 294 8.79 10.49 -5.05
N GLY A 295 7.61 9.92 -4.91
CA GLY A 295 7.31 9.03 -3.79
C GLY A 295 8.30 7.88 -3.65
N ASP A 296 8.70 7.60 -2.41
CA ASP A 296 9.59 6.50 -2.02
C ASP A 296 11.03 6.53 -2.60
N CYS A 297 11.44 7.58 -3.30
CA CYS A 297 12.79 7.71 -3.86
C CYS A 297 13.66 8.65 -3.02
N PRO A 298 14.73 8.15 -2.41
CA PRO A 298 15.70 9.01 -1.72
C PRO A 298 16.37 9.98 -2.68
N ALA A 299 16.49 11.25 -2.27
CA ALA A 299 17.12 12.30 -3.06
C ALA A 299 18.54 11.92 -3.51
N LEU A 300 18.86 12.23 -4.75
CA LEU A 300 20.19 12.06 -5.39
C LEU A 300 20.71 10.61 -5.47
N MET A 301 19.91 9.62 -5.04
CA MET A 301 20.30 8.20 -5.02
C MET A 301 19.80 7.47 -6.28
N ARG A 302 20.66 7.40 -7.32
CA ARG A 302 20.33 6.76 -8.62
C ARG A 302 20.02 5.27 -8.53
N GLU A 303 20.72 4.57 -7.66
CA GLU A 303 20.59 3.13 -7.47
C GLU A 303 19.99 2.86 -6.11
N TYR A 304 18.66 2.73 -6.09
CA TYR A 304 17.93 2.35 -4.90
C TYR A 304 17.21 1.02 -5.14
N GLU A 305 17.59 -0.01 -4.39
CA GLU A 305 17.15 -1.40 -4.64
C GLU A 305 15.63 -1.58 -4.59
N MET A 306 14.93 -0.79 -3.80
CA MET A 306 13.48 -0.91 -3.65
C MET A 306 12.72 -0.40 -4.87
N PHE A 307 13.26 0.62 -5.59
CA PHE A 307 12.56 1.28 -6.70
C PHE A 307 13.52 1.64 -7.84
N PRO A 308 13.68 0.77 -8.83
CA PRO A 308 14.56 1.03 -9.99
C PRO A 308 14.17 2.28 -10.81
N THR A 309 12.90 2.72 -10.69
CA THR A 309 12.40 3.91 -11.39
C THR A 309 12.91 5.23 -10.82
N CYS A 310 13.52 5.23 -9.63
CA CYS A 310 14.09 6.44 -9.02
C CYS A 310 15.13 7.14 -9.89
N LYS A 311 15.87 6.39 -10.71
CA LYS A 311 16.92 6.95 -11.58
C LYS A 311 16.42 8.13 -12.43
N ILE A 312 15.21 8.04 -12.97
CA ILE A 312 14.65 9.06 -13.88
C ILE A 312 14.55 10.41 -13.17
N ILE A 313 14.03 10.44 -11.94
CA ILE A 313 13.86 11.68 -11.18
C ILE A 313 15.19 12.16 -10.61
N VAL A 314 16.04 11.27 -10.16
CA VAL A 314 17.35 11.62 -9.61
C VAL A 314 18.24 12.27 -10.64
N ASP A 315 18.20 11.84 -11.92
CA ASP A 315 18.89 12.52 -12.99
C ASP A 315 18.37 13.96 -13.19
N LYS A 316 17.07 14.20 -12.96
CA LYS A 316 16.47 15.55 -12.96
C LYS A 316 16.85 16.38 -11.74
N GLU A 317 17.03 15.76 -10.59
CA GLU A 317 17.57 16.43 -9.40
C GLU A 317 18.98 16.97 -9.65
N TYR A 318 19.88 16.15 -10.20
CA TYR A 318 21.23 16.59 -10.59
C TYR A 318 21.21 17.67 -11.69
N GLU A 319 20.29 17.54 -12.66
CA GLU A 319 20.09 18.55 -13.71
C GLU A 319 19.65 19.90 -13.11
N LEU A 320 18.73 19.88 -12.16
CA LEU A 320 18.20 21.08 -11.48
C LEU A 320 19.29 21.80 -10.70
N LEU A 321 20.13 21.07 -9.94
CA LEU A 321 21.24 21.63 -9.18
C LEU A 321 22.20 22.47 -10.03
N ASN A 322 22.28 22.20 -11.35
CA ASN A 322 23.14 22.93 -12.29
C ASN A 322 22.41 24.03 -13.06
N LYS A 323 21.07 24.12 -12.98
CA LYS A 323 20.27 25.04 -13.81
C LYS A 323 19.69 26.21 -13.05
N ILE A 324 19.66 26.17 -11.72
CA ILE A 324 19.07 27.25 -10.90
C ILE A 324 20.08 27.79 -9.90
N ASN A 325 19.84 29.02 -9.44
CA ASN A 325 20.58 29.61 -8.33
C ASN A 325 20.02 29.07 -7.02
N ILE A 326 20.86 28.43 -6.22
CA ILE A 326 20.47 27.79 -4.96
C ILE A 326 20.99 28.63 -3.80
N LYS A 327 20.07 29.12 -2.94
CA LYS A 327 20.38 29.77 -1.68
C LYS A 327 20.84 28.75 -0.65
N GLU A 328 20.11 27.65 -0.53
CA GLU A 328 20.33 26.54 0.40
C GLU A 328 19.58 25.28 -0.08
N LEU A 329 20.05 24.13 0.31
CA LEU A 329 19.50 22.83 -0.06
C LEU A 329 19.07 22.04 1.17
N PHE A 330 17.82 21.57 1.17
CA PHE A 330 17.29 20.62 2.15
C PHE A 330 17.05 19.26 1.52
N ILE A 331 17.42 18.21 2.23
CA ILE A 331 17.17 16.82 1.84
C ILE A 331 16.31 16.16 2.93
N PHE A 332 15.15 15.64 2.52
CA PHE A 332 14.25 14.86 3.36
C PHE A 332 13.95 13.53 2.68
N ASN A 333 14.19 12.44 3.37
CA ASN A 333 13.94 11.10 2.87
C ASN A 333 13.19 10.28 3.90
N TYR A 334 12.18 9.53 3.48
CA TYR A 334 11.55 8.51 4.30
C TYR A 334 12.52 7.34 4.52
N MET A 335 13.19 7.32 5.65
CA MET A 335 14.21 6.31 5.93
C MET A 335 14.22 5.84 7.39
N ASN A 336 14.25 4.53 7.56
CA ASN A 336 14.43 3.84 8.83
C ASN A 336 15.13 2.50 8.59
N ASP A 337 15.49 1.78 9.66
CA ASP A 337 16.25 0.54 9.55
C ASP A 337 15.49 -0.56 8.78
N SER A 338 14.17 -0.58 8.81
CA SER A 338 13.37 -1.56 8.07
C SER A 338 13.45 -1.37 6.54
N ARG A 339 13.81 -0.18 6.08
CA ARG A 339 14.02 0.17 4.67
C ARG A 339 15.45 -0.03 4.20
N LEU A 340 16.38 -0.23 5.11
CA LEU A 340 17.79 -0.52 4.82
C LEU A 340 18.01 -2.01 4.53
N LYS A 341 17.67 -2.45 3.31
CA LYS A 341 17.90 -3.85 2.91
C LYS A 341 19.37 -4.24 2.90
N ASN A 342 20.24 -3.31 2.47
CA ASN A 342 21.69 -3.47 2.47
C ASN A 342 22.34 -2.20 3.03
N PRO A 343 22.60 -2.14 4.37
CA PRO A 343 23.19 -0.96 5.01
C PRO A 343 24.53 -0.53 4.43
N ALA A 344 25.41 -1.49 4.06
CA ALA A 344 26.71 -1.18 3.50
C ALA A 344 26.62 -0.52 2.12
N LEU A 345 25.71 -1.01 1.26
CA LEU A 345 25.46 -0.38 -0.04
C LEU A 345 24.85 1.01 0.14
N TYR A 346 23.88 1.16 1.05
CA TYR A 346 23.27 2.46 1.37
C TYR A 346 24.35 3.46 1.84
N GLU A 347 25.21 3.06 2.78
CA GLU A 347 26.33 3.89 3.26
C GLU A 347 27.25 4.31 2.12
N SER A 348 27.65 3.38 1.25
CA SER A 348 28.49 3.68 0.09
C SER A 348 27.85 4.73 -0.83
N LYS A 349 26.55 4.59 -1.14
CA LYS A 349 25.84 5.54 -2.00
C LYS A 349 25.65 6.89 -1.33
N MET A 350 25.32 6.92 -0.04
CA MET A 350 25.22 8.16 0.72
C MET A 350 26.58 8.88 0.82
N ARG A 351 27.70 8.15 0.90
CA ARG A 351 29.04 8.72 0.89
C ARG A 351 29.34 9.42 -0.45
N GLU A 352 28.97 8.82 -1.59
CA GLU A 352 29.09 9.44 -2.90
C GLU A 352 28.28 10.75 -2.97
N ILE A 353 27.05 10.74 -2.43
CA ILE A 353 26.16 11.92 -2.38
C ILE A 353 26.73 13.01 -1.48
N PHE A 354 27.18 12.66 -0.26
CA PHE A 354 27.78 13.62 0.67
C PHE A 354 29.07 14.23 0.13
N ALA A 355 29.91 13.42 -0.53
CA ALA A 355 31.10 13.91 -1.20
C ALA A 355 30.77 14.94 -2.29
N PHE A 356 29.77 14.65 -3.14
CA PHE A 356 29.29 15.57 -4.17
C PHE A 356 28.74 16.86 -3.56
N LEU A 357 27.89 16.76 -2.54
CA LEU A 357 27.23 17.90 -1.89
C LEU A 357 28.22 18.77 -1.10
N SER A 358 29.29 18.18 -0.53
CA SER A 358 30.34 18.92 0.19
C SER A 358 31.14 19.87 -0.68
N GLN A 359 31.12 19.69 -2.01
CA GLN A 359 31.79 20.54 -2.99
C GLN A 359 30.94 21.77 -3.39
N GLN A 360 29.67 21.81 -2.98
CA GLN A 360 28.77 22.90 -3.34
C GLN A 360 29.11 24.19 -2.55
N ASN A 361 28.72 25.34 -3.13
CA ASN A 361 29.00 26.66 -2.56
C ASN A 361 27.86 27.23 -1.71
N TYR A 362 26.78 26.45 -1.51
CA TYR A 362 25.64 26.80 -0.70
C TYR A 362 25.49 25.85 0.49
N PRO A 363 24.79 26.27 1.57
CA PRO A 363 24.54 25.42 2.71
C PRO A 363 23.68 24.21 2.33
N VAL A 364 24.06 23.04 2.84
CA VAL A 364 23.28 21.79 2.68
C VAL A 364 22.85 21.28 4.04
N TYR A 365 21.55 21.02 4.16
CA TYR A 365 20.91 20.48 5.33
C TYR A 365 20.32 19.10 5.04
N PHE A 366 20.84 18.07 5.69
CA PHE A 366 20.30 16.72 5.62
C PHE A 366 19.45 16.50 6.87
N VAL A 367 18.13 16.35 6.69
CA VAL A 367 17.19 16.20 7.80
C VAL A 367 16.89 14.73 8.04
N ILE A 368 17.19 14.25 9.24
CA ILE A 368 16.85 12.90 9.68
C ILE A 368 15.32 12.79 9.73
N ASP A 369 14.81 11.63 9.34
CA ASP A 369 13.37 11.43 9.22
C ASP A 369 12.65 11.44 10.57
N VAL A 370 11.36 11.79 10.50
CA VAL A 370 10.47 11.83 11.66
C VAL A 370 10.04 10.41 12.06
N PRO A 371 9.57 10.20 13.32
CA PRO A 371 9.15 8.87 13.77
C PRO A 371 8.05 8.24 12.91
N THR A 372 8.26 7.00 12.48
CA THR A 372 7.22 6.15 11.90
C THR A 372 6.41 5.47 13.00
N LEU A 373 5.09 5.59 12.93
CA LEU A 373 4.18 5.00 13.90
C LEU A 373 3.81 3.56 13.51
N PRO A 374 3.72 2.60 14.45
CA PRO A 374 3.25 1.24 14.16
C PRO A 374 1.72 1.15 14.02
N PHE A 375 1.03 2.28 13.99
CA PHE A 375 -0.43 2.38 13.90
C PHE A 375 -0.82 3.63 13.10
N PHE A 376 -2.04 3.59 12.54
CA PHE A 376 -2.62 4.77 11.90
C PHE A 376 -3.24 5.70 12.96
N PRO A 377 -2.93 7.02 12.97
CA PRO A 377 -3.54 7.98 13.90
C PRO A 377 -5.07 7.97 13.89
N SER A 378 -5.68 7.64 12.76
CA SER A 378 -7.14 7.47 12.63
C SER A 378 -7.70 6.38 13.57
N SER A 379 -6.90 5.39 13.96
CA SER A 379 -7.30 4.35 14.91
C SER A 379 -7.42 4.86 16.35
N CYS A 380 -6.80 6.01 16.63
CA CYS A 380 -6.76 6.63 17.95
C CYS A 380 -7.97 7.51 18.24
N ILE A 381 -8.72 7.89 17.20
CA ILE A 381 -9.85 8.78 17.35
C ILE A 381 -11.07 7.98 17.84
N GLY A 382 -11.67 8.46 18.92
CA GLY A 382 -12.88 7.86 19.46
C GLY A 382 -14.01 7.85 18.44
N ARG A 383 -14.67 6.69 18.29
CA ARG A 383 -15.82 6.50 17.40
C ARG A 383 -17.12 6.83 18.10
N SER A 384 -18.19 7.01 17.29
CA SER A 384 -19.52 7.44 17.73
C SER A 384 -20.13 6.63 18.87
N PHE A 385 -19.69 5.38 19.07
CA PHE A 385 -20.17 4.50 20.15
C PHE A 385 -19.35 4.57 21.45
N GLY A 386 -18.39 5.50 21.56
CA GLY A 386 -17.66 5.76 22.81
C GLY A 386 -16.73 4.65 23.31
N LEU A 387 -16.70 3.50 22.64
CA LEU A 387 -16.04 2.30 23.12
C LEU A 387 -14.50 2.35 23.11
N PHE A 388 -13.87 3.22 22.32
CA PHE A 388 -12.42 3.22 22.18
C PHE A 388 -11.88 4.59 21.72
N SER A 389 -11.71 5.57 22.60
CA SER A 389 -10.81 6.70 22.35
C SER A 389 -9.47 6.42 23.03
N ARG A 390 -8.40 6.40 22.26
CA ARG A 390 -7.05 6.07 22.76
C ARG A 390 -6.06 7.20 22.57
N TYR A 391 -6.49 8.48 22.61
CA TYR A 391 -5.58 9.60 22.39
C TYR A 391 -4.34 9.55 23.28
N GLU A 392 -4.51 9.23 24.56
CA GLU A 392 -3.41 9.13 25.51
C GLU A 392 -2.45 7.97 25.21
N SER A 393 -2.94 6.90 24.59
CA SER A 393 -2.13 5.74 24.21
C SER A 393 -1.53 5.83 22.80
N CYS A 394 -1.88 6.87 22.02
CA CYS A 394 -1.40 7.07 20.65
C CYS A 394 -0.07 7.80 20.62
N LYS A 395 0.91 7.14 21.19
CA LYS A 395 2.30 7.52 21.24
C LYS A 395 3.17 6.26 21.19
N ILE A 396 4.39 6.41 20.79
CA ILE A 396 5.42 5.39 20.90
C ILE A 396 6.46 5.84 21.92
N THR A 397 7.22 4.90 22.48
CA THR A 397 8.36 5.29 23.32
C THR A 397 9.46 5.87 22.45
N ARG A 398 10.20 6.85 22.98
CA ARG A 398 11.39 7.39 22.30
C ARG A 398 12.41 6.29 22.01
N GLU A 399 12.55 5.34 22.93
CA GLU A 399 13.41 4.17 22.76
C GLU A 399 13.01 3.33 21.53
N TYR A 400 11.71 3.08 21.33
CA TYR A 400 11.22 2.36 20.14
C TYR A 400 11.64 3.08 18.85
N TYR A 401 11.47 4.40 18.78
CA TYR A 401 11.93 5.19 17.63
C TYR A 401 13.45 5.08 17.45
N GLU A 402 14.23 5.33 18.51
CA GLU A 402 15.70 5.29 18.44
C GLU A 402 16.22 3.91 17.99
N GLN A 403 15.57 2.83 18.41
CA GLN A 403 15.88 1.48 17.93
C GLN A 403 15.53 1.31 16.45
N SER A 404 14.42 1.88 16.00
CA SER A 404 13.94 1.74 14.60
C SER A 404 14.77 2.50 13.57
N VAL A 405 15.62 3.42 14.00
CA VAL A 405 16.49 4.25 13.13
C VAL A 405 17.97 4.16 13.52
N LYS A 406 18.33 3.20 14.34
CA LYS A 406 19.67 3.09 14.92
C LYS A 406 20.78 2.99 13.87
N ILE A 407 20.64 2.05 12.95
CA ILE A 407 21.64 1.81 11.89
C ILE A 407 21.66 3.01 10.95
N TYR A 408 20.49 3.50 10.53
CA TYR A 408 20.36 4.68 9.69
C TYR A 408 21.07 5.90 10.29
N LYS A 409 20.79 6.24 11.56
CA LYS A 409 21.44 7.36 12.24
C LYS A 409 22.94 7.16 12.40
N GLN A 410 23.40 5.93 12.65
CA GLN A 410 24.84 5.64 12.74
C GLN A 410 25.56 5.94 11.42
N ILE A 411 24.97 5.52 10.29
CA ILE A 411 25.52 5.80 8.95
C ILE A 411 25.57 7.31 8.71
N ILE A 412 24.45 8.01 8.88
CA ILE A 412 24.39 9.46 8.58
C ILE A 412 25.31 10.25 9.49
N ASN A 413 25.35 9.94 10.80
CA ASN A 413 26.24 10.62 11.74
C ASN A 413 27.74 10.35 11.48
N SER A 414 28.09 9.16 10.97
CA SER A 414 29.45 8.85 10.54
C SER A 414 29.84 9.70 9.33
N LEU A 415 28.96 9.79 8.33
CA LEU A 415 29.16 10.61 7.15
C LEU A 415 29.21 12.11 7.46
N ALA A 416 28.42 12.59 8.41
CA ALA A 416 28.47 13.98 8.86
C ALA A 416 29.83 14.37 9.46
N LYS A 417 30.51 13.43 10.15
CA LYS A 417 31.87 13.65 10.65
C LYS A 417 32.91 13.66 9.53
N GLU A 418 32.71 12.82 8.51
CA GLU A 418 33.59 12.76 7.33
C GLU A 418 33.42 14.01 6.44
N PHE A 419 32.19 14.54 6.33
CA PHE A 419 31.82 15.68 5.49
C PHE A 419 31.23 16.84 6.32
N PRO A 420 32.03 17.61 7.07
CA PRO A 420 31.54 18.59 8.04
C PRO A 420 30.84 19.81 7.42
N LYS A 421 30.89 19.98 6.08
CA LYS A 421 30.09 20.98 5.38
C LYS A 421 28.59 20.64 5.28
N ILE A 422 28.23 19.39 5.47
CA ILE A 422 26.83 18.94 5.45
C ILE A 422 26.26 19.07 6.87
N ASN A 423 25.25 19.91 7.01
CA ASN A 423 24.56 20.11 8.27
C ASN A 423 23.50 19.02 8.48
N VAL A 424 23.77 18.05 9.33
CA VAL A 424 22.76 17.03 9.67
C VAL A 424 21.89 17.53 10.82
N ILE A 425 20.58 17.56 10.61
CA ILE A 425 19.59 17.99 11.60
C ILE A 425 18.74 16.77 12.01
N ASP A 426 18.68 16.49 13.31
CA ASP A 426 17.76 15.53 13.89
C ASP A 426 16.54 16.25 14.48
N PRO A 427 15.38 16.24 13.82
CA PRO A 427 14.23 17.03 14.24
C PRO A 427 13.37 16.31 15.29
N ILE A 428 13.91 15.30 15.98
CA ILE A 428 13.14 14.43 16.88
C ILE A 428 12.34 15.22 17.93
N ASN A 429 12.87 16.32 18.42
CA ASN A 429 12.21 17.15 19.46
C ASN A 429 10.96 17.90 18.95
N ALA A 430 10.73 17.92 17.61
CA ALA A 430 9.48 18.44 17.05
C ALA A 430 8.26 17.62 17.48
N LEU A 431 8.45 16.29 17.63
CA LEU A 431 7.37 15.33 17.83
C LEU A 431 7.52 14.50 19.11
N CYS A 432 8.70 14.54 19.75
CA CYS A 432 9.01 13.71 20.91
C CYS A 432 9.47 14.57 22.10
N ASP A 433 9.12 14.12 23.30
CA ASP A 433 9.77 14.53 24.54
C ASP A 433 10.88 13.52 24.93
N GLU A 434 11.35 13.56 26.15
CA GLU A 434 12.39 12.64 26.67
C GLU A 434 11.95 11.16 26.67
N LYS A 435 10.64 10.87 26.74
CA LYS A 435 10.10 9.53 26.95
C LYS A 435 9.27 9.02 25.77
N PHE A 436 8.52 9.90 25.12
CA PHE A 436 7.54 9.52 24.12
C PHE A 436 7.61 10.37 22.86
N CYS A 437 7.22 9.77 21.72
CA CYS A 437 6.91 10.46 20.47
C CYS A 437 5.40 10.40 20.23
N TYR A 438 4.80 11.52 19.90
CA TYR A 438 3.37 11.72 19.92
C TYR A 438 2.77 11.74 18.51
N ALA A 439 1.66 11.01 18.34
CA ALA A 439 0.85 11.09 17.14
C ALA A 439 -0.14 12.28 17.18
N PHE A 440 -0.35 12.85 18.37
CA PHE A 440 -1.29 13.93 18.62
C PHE A 440 -0.71 15.02 19.54
N ASP A 441 -1.18 16.25 19.33
CA ASP A 441 -1.04 17.36 20.28
C ASP A 441 -2.41 17.61 20.92
N GLY A 442 -2.60 17.08 22.12
CA GLY A 442 -3.93 17.01 22.71
C GLY A 442 -4.86 16.20 21.82
N VAL A 443 -5.85 16.88 21.20
CA VAL A 443 -6.80 16.25 20.27
C VAL A 443 -6.43 16.46 18.79
N LYS A 444 -5.41 17.22 18.48
CA LYS A 444 -5.01 17.54 17.09
C LYS A 444 -4.03 16.47 16.60
N PRO A 445 -4.31 15.77 15.50
CA PRO A 445 -3.35 14.85 14.92
C PRO A 445 -2.14 15.61 14.37
N LEU A 446 -0.97 14.98 14.48
CA LEU A 446 0.29 15.48 13.91
C LEU A 446 0.65 14.75 12.60
N TYR A 447 0.00 13.63 12.33
CA TYR A 447 0.24 12.79 11.17
C TYR A 447 -1.04 12.62 10.35
N GLY A 448 -0.88 12.49 9.03
CA GLY A 448 -1.95 12.14 8.09
C GLY A 448 -2.17 10.63 7.99
N ASP A 449 -1.08 9.86 8.08
CA ASP A 449 -1.06 8.40 8.16
C ASP A 449 -0.02 7.95 9.21
N ASN A 450 0.60 6.80 9.05
CA ASN A 450 1.55 6.27 10.04
C ASN A 450 2.97 6.85 9.91
N HIS A 451 3.30 7.62 8.88
CA HIS A 451 4.62 8.22 8.69
C HIS A 451 4.62 9.64 8.10
N HIS A 452 3.60 10.03 7.35
CA HIS A 452 3.51 11.37 6.78
C HIS A 452 2.98 12.38 7.80
N LEU A 453 3.65 13.51 7.93
CA LEU A 453 3.14 14.62 8.75
C LEU A 453 1.98 15.34 8.05
N ASN A 454 0.98 15.70 8.83
CA ASN A 454 -0.03 16.65 8.36
C ASN A 454 0.43 18.11 8.59
N VAL A 455 -0.42 19.08 8.29
CA VAL A 455 -0.09 20.51 8.45
C VAL A 455 0.33 20.87 9.88
N GLU A 456 -0.28 20.28 10.92
CA GLU A 456 0.09 20.60 12.32
C GLU A 456 1.44 19.95 12.70
N GLY A 457 1.68 18.71 12.29
CA GLY A 457 2.99 18.06 12.47
C GLY A 457 4.10 18.76 11.71
N GLY A 458 3.83 19.16 10.48
CA GLY A 458 4.76 19.91 9.66
C GLY A 458 5.10 21.30 10.21
N LYS A 459 4.17 22.00 10.85
CA LYS A 459 4.47 23.25 11.58
C LYS A 459 5.45 23.02 12.74
N ARG A 460 5.30 21.91 13.47
CA ARG A 460 6.23 21.55 14.53
C ARG A 460 7.62 21.25 13.98
N LEU A 461 7.69 20.48 12.90
CA LEU A 461 8.93 20.21 12.19
C LEU A 461 9.61 21.52 11.76
N PHE A 462 8.88 22.42 11.11
CA PHE A 462 9.40 23.70 10.67
C PHE A 462 9.92 24.57 11.83
N ASN A 463 9.18 24.65 12.94
CA ASN A 463 9.62 25.37 14.13
C ASN A 463 10.90 24.78 14.76
N GLU A 464 11.09 23.46 14.65
CA GLU A 464 12.32 22.82 15.11
C GLU A 464 13.49 23.14 14.18
N LEU A 465 13.27 23.10 12.86
CA LEU A 465 14.29 23.45 11.86
C LEU A 465 14.79 24.90 12.06
N LYS A 466 13.88 25.86 12.34
CA LYS A 466 14.25 27.27 12.62
C LYS A 466 15.23 27.44 13.77
N LYS A 467 15.32 26.50 14.72
CA LYS A 467 16.30 26.57 15.80
C LYS A 467 17.73 26.28 15.33
N HIS A 468 17.87 25.59 14.23
CA HIS A 468 19.14 25.15 13.66
C HIS A 468 19.62 26.04 12.51
N ILE A 469 18.74 26.88 11.97
CA ILE A 469 18.98 27.65 10.74
C ILE A 469 18.61 29.12 11.01
N LYS A 470 19.59 30.01 10.95
CA LYS A 470 19.41 31.42 11.36
C LYS A 470 18.47 32.24 10.46
N ASP A 471 18.27 31.84 9.20
CA ASP A 471 17.56 32.62 8.16
C ASP A 471 16.39 31.85 7.51
N LEU A 472 15.82 30.85 8.21
CA LEU A 472 14.69 30.05 7.74
C LEU A 472 13.33 30.64 8.13
#